data_1bfc3e203d97f54998fb5175009b2bef
#
_entry.id   1bfc3e203d97f54998fb5175009b2bef
#
_cell.length_a   1.000
_cell.length_b   1.000
_cell.length_c   1.000
_cell.angle_alpha   90.00
_cell.angle_beta   90.00
_cell.angle_gamma   90.00
#
_symmetry.space_group_name_H-M   'P 1'
#
loop_
_entity.id
_entity.type
_entity.pdbx_description
1 polymer ?
#
loop_
_entity_poly.entity_id
_entity_poly.type
_entity_poly.pdbx_seq_one_letter_code
_entity_poly.pdbx_strand_id
1 'polypeptide(L)'
;RGGSGGGGAGGTGNSGGSTGGSAGGSSGEAPLDPTLLAKCSGTNPINCAFSANNGNYTVTVELGSATAAATTRVLAETRRIVLQPTNTAAGSYFRYTFAVNVRAEDHDGYSAPGNILNLSFDGTSPALHGVGFAAANIPTIYIAGDSTVCDWDPATYNPFAPDGTDVSGWGQELSQYLGPGIAVANYADSGETAGSFYTKFYPPVKAAMKQGDYLFVQFGHNDMKSDTAAQYQANLTKYLTDAKAKNVTPVLITPVARSGATAANHGFNGFDDNMRTLATAQNVALIDLTNLALTYYGTLSSSAKSALFVDGTHFHEPGATQIANLVAQAMKGLGNGLEAFVK
;
A
#
# COMPACT_ATOMS: atom_id res chain seq x y z
N ARG A 1 -67.15 32.44 -8.31
CA ARG A 1 -67.74 32.20 -7.00
C ARG A 1 -67.11 30.94 -6.42
N GLY A 2 -66.17 30.92 -5.53
CA GLY A 2 -66.31 31.33 -4.13
C GLY A 2 -66.21 30.05 -3.35
N GLY A 3 -65.35 29.90 -2.54
CA GLY A 3 -64.91 30.24 -1.22
C GLY A 3 -64.28 28.98 -0.64
N SER A 4 -63.14 29.01 -0.11
CA SER A 4 -62.73 29.30 1.26
C SER A 4 -62.93 28.15 2.26
N GLY A 5 -61.81 27.90 2.96
CA GLY A 5 -61.74 27.48 4.34
C GLY A 5 -61.38 26.01 4.50
N GLY A 6 -60.37 25.64 5.19
CA GLY A 6 -59.85 25.93 6.47
C GLY A 6 -59.53 24.66 7.18
N GLY A 7 -58.35 24.50 7.67
CA GLY A 7 -57.97 24.04 8.99
C GLY A 7 -58.08 22.60 9.42
N GLY A 8 -57.04 22.11 10.05
CA GLY A 8 -57.13 21.13 11.14
C GLY A 8 -56.11 19.97 11.04
N ALA A 9 -55.08 20.10 11.65
CA ALA A 9 -54.34 19.36 12.67
C ALA A 9 -54.58 17.86 12.83
N GLY A 10 -53.45 17.11 12.91
CA GLY A 10 -53.22 16.11 13.92
C GLY A 10 -53.36 14.67 13.45
N GLY A 11 -52.31 13.91 13.66
CA GLY A 11 -52.45 12.47 13.69
C GLY A 11 -51.15 11.72 13.49
N THR A 12 -50.50 11.45 14.56
CA THR A 12 -49.45 10.39 14.77
C THR A 12 -49.78 9.06 14.15
N GLY A 13 -48.81 8.41 13.57
CA GLY A 13 -48.92 7.02 13.11
C GLY A 13 -47.60 6.44 12.73
N ASN A 14 -47.11 5.70 13.66
CA ASN A 14 -45.89 4.92 13.76
C ASN A 14 -45.83 3.74 12.82
N SER A 15 -44.57 3.24 12.57
CA SER A 15 -44.10 1.89 12.30
C SER A 15 -44.13 1.35 10.90
N GLY A 16 -42.98 0.88 10.52
CA GLY A 16 -42.81 -0.13 9.51
C GLY A 16 -41.39 -0.15 8.95
N GLY A 17 -40.45 -0.69 9.72
CA GLY A 17 -39.10 -0.91 9.29
C GLY A 17 -39.01 -1.95 8.18
N SER A 18 -38.10 -1.72 7.27
CA SER A 18 -37.51 -2.75 6.45
C SER A 18 -36.01 -2.57 6.42
N THR A 19 -35.35 -3.42 7.15
CA THR A 19 -33.92 -3.61 7.23
C THR A 19 -33.40 -4.23 5.95
N GLY A 20 -32.84 -3.42 5.08
CA GLY A 20 -31.93 -3.86 4.03
C GLY A 20 -30.51 -3.50 4.45
N GLY A 21 -29.87 -4.38 5.24
CA GLY A 21 -28.50 -4.21 5.67
C GLY A 21 -27.54 -4.38 4.50
N SER A 22 -27.10 -3.27 3.92
CA SER A 22 -25.88 -3.22 3.14
C SER A 22 -24.74 -3.13 4.15
N ALA A 23 -23.99 -4.22 4.33
CA ALA A 23 -22.79 -4.23 5.14
C ALA A 23 -21.66 -3.53 4.38
N GLY A 24 -21.76 -2.22 4.26
CA GLY A 24 -20.65 -1.33 3.94
C GLY A 24 -19.92 -1.04 5.25
N GLY A 25 -18.73 -1.61 5.43
CA GLY A 25 -17.86 -1.27 6.57
C GLY A 25 -17.62 0.24 6.55
N SER A 26 -18.06 0.90 7.63
CA SER A 26 -17.80 2.33 7.82
C SER A 26 -16.29 2.55 7.97
N SER A 27 -15.66 3.14 6.96
CA SER A 27 -14.29 3.66 6.99
C SER A 27 -14.22 4.99 7.77
N GLY A 28 -15.00 5.10 8.86
CA GLY A 28 -15.05 6.30 9.67
C GLY A 28 -13.73 6.58 10.40
N GLU A 29 -13.51 7.85 10.75
CA GLU A 29 -12.38 8.27 11.58
C GLU A 29 -12.38 7.49 12.91
N ALA A 30 -11.21 6.97 13.28
CA ALA A 30 -11.02 6.46 14.63
C ALA A 30 -11.00 7.65 15.62
N PRO A 31 -11.73 7.59 16.75
CA PRO A 31 -11.69 8.65 17.73
C PRO A 31 -10.29 8.78 18.33
N LEU A 32 -9.83 10.04 18.52
CA LEU A 32 -8.55 10.29 19.18
C LEU A 32 -8.63 9.88 20.65
N ASP A 33 -7.56 9.22 21.13
CA ASP A 33 -7.42 8.80 22.52
C ASP A 33 -6.17 9.49 23.13
N PRO A 34 -6.36 10.44 24.03
CA PRO A 34 -5.25 11.18 24.62
C PRO A 34 -4.29 10.31 25.45
N THR A 35 -4.71 9.11 25.87
CA THR A 35 -3.87 8.19 26.64
C THR A 35 -2.79 7.52 25.75
N LEU A 36 -3.02 7.46 24.45
CA LEU A 36 -2.10 6.84 23.51
C LEU A 36 -0.81 7.65 23.32
N LEU A 37 -0.84 8.97 23.50
CA LEU A 37 0.36 9.81 23.41
C LEU A 37 1.44 9.39 24.41
N ALA A 38 1.07 8.82 25.55
CA ALA A 38 2.02 8.27 26.52
C ALA A 38 2.78 7.04 26.01
N LYS A 39 2.40 6.46 24.89
CA LYS A 39 3.09 5.34 24.21
C LYS A 39 4.04 5.82 23.12
N CYS A 40 4.18 7.13 22.98
CA CYS A 40 5.07 7.75 22.02
C CYS A 40 6.34 8.28 22.71
N SER A 41 7.46 8.25 22.02
CA SER A 41 8.75 8.71 22.53
C SER A 41 9.60 9.32 21.41
N GLY A 42 10.64 10.09 21.79
CA GLY A 42 11.46 10.81 20.83
C GLY A 42 10.89 12.16 20.45
N THR A 43 11.66 12.95 19.71
CA THR A 43 11.26 14.28 19.24
C THR A 43 11.37 14.41 17.72
N ASN A 44 12.31 13.68 17.10
CA ASN A 44 12.48 13.56 15.65
C ASN A 44 13.37 12.35 15.34
N PRO A 45 12.79 11.21 14.95
CA PRO A 45 11.35 10.97 14.86
C PRO A 45 10.66 10.86 16.23
N ILE A 46 9.34 11.09 16.24
CA ILE A 46 8.45 10.69 17.33
C ILE A 46 7.97 9.27 16.97
N ASN A 47 8.29 8.28 17.80
CA ASN A 47 7.96 6.88 17.57
C ASN A 47 6.89 6.43 18.56
N CYS A 48 5.84 5.79 18.07
CA CYS A 48 4.75 5.24 18.86
C CYS A 48 4.60 3.75 18.60
N ALA A 49 4.37 2.97 19.64
CA ALA A 49 4.10 1.54 19.55
C ALA A 49 2.88 1.18 20.39
N PHE A 50 1.85 0.67 19.74
CA PHE A 50 0.57 0.35 20.36
C PHE A 50 0.31 -1.15 20.31
N SER A 51 -0.16 -1.75 21.40
CA SER A 51 -0.64 -3.12 21.38
C SER A 51 -1.88 -3.22 20.49
N ALA A 52 -1.80 -4.02 19.44
CA ALA A 52 -2.86 -4.21 18.45
C ALA A 52 -2.77 -5.64 17.88
N ASN A 53 -3.84 -6.39 17.82
CA ASN A 53 -3.82 -7.72 17.21
C ASN A 53 -3.50 -7.61 15.72
N ASN A 54 -2.98 -8.69 15.12
CA ASN A 54 -2.79 -8.74 13.67
C ASN A 54 -4.13 -8.50 12.94
N GLY A 55 -4.14 -7.66 11.92
CA GLY A 55 -5.34 -7.31 11.15
C GLY A 55 -5.31 -5.88 10.63
N ASN A 56 -6.43 -5.44 10.07
CA ASN A 56 -6.56 -4.10 9.52
C ASN A 56 -7.07 -3.12 10.57
N TYR A 57 -6.53 -1.92 10.52
CA TYR A 57 -6.93 -0.81 11.39
C TYR A 57 -7.17 0.47 10.58
N THR A 58 -8.16 1.24 11.00
CA THR A 58 -8.24 2.66 10.66
C THR A 58 -7.50 3.44 11.73
N VAL A 59 -6.58 4.29 11.33
CA VAL A 59 -5.78 5.16 12.20
C VAL A 59 -6.10 6.61 11.87
N THR A 60 -6.36 7.42 12.90
CA THR A 60 -6.52 8.88 12.78
C THR A 60 -5.41 9.55 13.58
N VAL A 61 -4.71 10.47 12.94
CA VAL A 61 -3.71 11.32 13.59
C VAL A 61 -4.12 12.77 13.50
N GLU A 62 -3.74 13.56 14.50
CA GLU A 62 -3.87 15.01 14.50
C GLU A 62 -2.46 15.59 14.67
N LEU A 63 -1.99 16.26 13.62
CA LEU A 63 -0.65 16.82 13.52
C LEU A 63 -0.70 18.33 13.81
N GLY A 64 0.35 18.85 14.43
CA GLY A 64 0.47 20.28 14.73
C GLY A 64 0.80 20.56 16.18
N SER A 65 1.07 21.83 16.48
CA SER A 65 1.44 22.32 17.81
C SER A 65 0.73 23.63 18.13
N ALA A 66 0.33 23.81 19.39
CA ALA A 66 -0.32 25.04 19.85
C ALA A 66 0.58 26.26 19.72
N THR A 67 1.91 26.08 19.78
CA THR A 67 2.87 27.18 19.99
C THR A 67 3.89 27.34 18.88
N ALA A 68 4.07 26.33 18.02
CA ALA A 68 5.09 26.32 16.97
C ALA A 68 4.52 25.80 15.64
N ALA A 69 5.08 26.28 14.54
CA ALA A 69 4.85 25.70 13.24
C ALA A 69 5.53 24.33 13.16
N ALA A 70 4.93 23.37 12.46
CA ALA A 70 5.45 22.03 12.31
C ALA A 70 5.43 21.59 10.85
N THR A 71 6.32 20.63 10.52
CA THR A 71 6.34 19.89 9.25
C THR A 71 6.48 18.42 9.61
N THR A 72 5.44 17.64 9.38
CA THR A 72 5.36 16.25 9.83
C THR A 72 5.04 15.32 8.66
N ARG A 73 5.87 14.29 8.47
CA ARG A 73 5.61 13.11 7.64
C ARG A 73 5.14 11.98 8.56
N VAL A 74 4.27 11.12 8.07
CA VAL A 74 3.77 9.97 8.85
C VAL A 74 4.13 8.68 8.15
N LEU A 75 4.77 7.79 8.90
CA LEU A 75 5.10 6.44 8.50
C LEU A 75 4.39 5.45 9.42
N ALA A 76 4.05 4.28 8.87
CA ALA A 76 3.46 3.18 9.61
C ALA A 76 4.25 1.90 9.38
N GLU A 77 4.29 1.01 10.38
CA GLU A 77 4.98 -0.28 10.30
C GLU A 77 6.43 -0.13 9.82
N THR A 78 6.87 -0.93 8.85
CA THR A 78 8.23 -0.86 8.30
C THR A 78 8.34 0.30 7.31
N ARG A 79 8.46 1.53 7.82
CA ARG A 79 8.71 2.76 7.05
C ARG A 79 7.73 3.02 5.88
N ARG A 80 6.53 2.42 5.88
CA ARG A 80 5.53 2.70 4.84
C ARG A 80 5.04 4.13 4.97
N ILE A 81 5.26 4.94 3.95
CA ILE A 81 4.74 6.31 3.94
C ILE A 81 3.21 6.26 3.79
N VAL A 82 2.52 6.88 4.73
CA VAL A 82 1.06 7.06 4.68
C VAL A 82 0.67 8.50 4.44
N LEU A 83 1.54 9.45 4.83
CA LEU A 83 1.37 10.88 4.56
C LEU A 83 2.72 11.55 4.34
N GLN A 84 2.86 12.24 3.21
CA GLN A 84 4.03 13.06 2.88
C GLN A 84 4.14 14.27 3.84
N PRO A 85 5.33 14.91 3.94
CA PRO A 85 5.54 16.06 4.81
C PRO A 85 4.45 17.11 4.64
N THR A 86 3.72 17.35 5.74
CA THR A 86 2.58 18.28 5.81
C THR A 86 2.88 19.40 6.78
N ASN A 87 2.67 20.63 6.34
CA ASN A 87 2.93 21.82 7.12
C ASN A 87 1.69 22.23 7.93
N THR A 88 1.91 22.58 9.20
CA THR A 88 0.90 23.18 10.07
C THR A 88 1.44 24.47 10.70
N ALA A 89 0.64 25.53 10.72
CA ALA A 89 1.00 26.77 11.42
C ALA A 89 0.86 26.60 12.94
N ALA A 90 1.54 27.43 13.71
CA ALA A 90 1.34 27.48 15.16
C ALA A 90 -0.15 27.70 15.50
N GLY A 91 -0.69 26.93 16.42
CA GLY A 91 -2.10 26.93 16.82
C GLY A 91 -3.06 26.27 15.83
N SER A 92 -2.55 25.67 14.75
CA SER A 92 -3.35 24.95 13.74
C SER A 92 -3.09 23.45 13.80
N TYR A 93 -4.10 22.66 13.51
CA TYR A 93 -4.03 21.21 13.51
C TYR A 93 -4.56 20.64 12.21
N PHE A 94 -3.87 19.57 11.73
CA PHE A 94 -4.27 18.83 10.53
C PHE A 94 -4.61 17.40 10.92
N ARG A 95 -5.86 17.00 10.68
CA ARG A 95 -6.35 15.65 10.95
C ARG A 95 -6.29 14.82 9.69
N TYR A 96 -5.76 13.62 9.84
CA TYR A 96 -5.59 12.68 8.72
C TYR A 96 -5.92 11.26 9.14
N THR A 97 -6.69 10.56 8.28
CA THR A 97 -7.12 9.16 8.51
C THR A 97 -6.62 8.27 7.39
N PHE A 98 -6.08 7.12 7.75
CA PHE A 98 -5.51 6.12 6.84
C PHE A 98 -5.74 4.70 7.36
N ALA A 99 -5.52 3.70 6.51
CA ALA A 99 -5.57 2.30 6.89
C ALA A 99 -4.17 1.72 7.05
N VAL A 100 -4.02 0.79 8.00
CA VAL A 100 -2.79 0.02 8.25
C VAL A 100 -3.15 -1.45 8.38
N ASN A 101 -2.32 -2.33 7.82
CA ASN A 101 -2.35 -3.77 8.12
C ASN A 101 -1.21 -4.10 9.09
N VAL A 102 -1.59 -4.53 10.29
CA VAL A 102 -0.68 -4.99 11.35
C VAL A 102 -0.45 -6.48 11.19
N ARG A 103 0.79 -6.91 11.09
CA ARG A 103 1.17 -8.32 10.98
C ARG A 103 2.59 -8.55 11.51
N ALA A 104 2.94 -9.81 11.77
CA ALA A 104 4.35 -10.19 11.88
C ALA A 104 5.00 -10.11 10.50
N GLU A 105 6.24 -9.69 10.46
CA GLU A 105 7.08 -9.66 9.27
C GLU A 105 8.27 -10.61 9.48
N ASP A 106 8.58 -11.41 8.46
CA ASP A 106 9.68 -12.35 8.47
C ASP A 106 10.26 -12.39 7.05
N HIS A 107 11.36 -11.68 6.87
CA HIS A 107 12.08 -11.51 5.63
C HIS A 107 13.54 -11.93 5.80
N ASP A 108 14.24 -12.24 4.72
CA ASP A 108 15.67 -12.55 4.77
C ASP A 108 16.45 -11.36 5.38
N GLY A 109 16.96 -11.56 6.61
CA GLY A 109 17.75 -10.58 7.35
C GLY A 109 16.97 -9.54 8.15
N TYR A 110 15.64 -9.59 8.13
CA TYR A 110 14.77 -8.68 8.86
C TYR A 110 13.53 -9.39 9.40
N SER A 111 13.18 -9.13 10.64
CA SER A 111 11.93 -9.61 11.22
C SER A 111 11.34 -8.59 12.19
N ALA A 112 10.01 -8.48 12.23
CA ALA A 112 9.28 -7.66 13.18
C ALA A 112 8.17 -8.49 13.83
N PRO A 113 7.97 -8.36 15.16
CA PRO A 113 6.88 -9.05 15.83
C PRO A 113 5.52 -8.49 15.37
N GLY A 114 4.53 -9.38 15.24
CA GLY A 114 3.14 -8.96 15.09
C GLY A 114 2.54 -8.46 16.40
N ASN A 115 1.26 -8.09 16.34
CA ASN A 115 0.46 -7.57 17.46
C ASN A 115 0.96 -6.21 18.01
N ILE A 116 1.66 -5.45 17.20
CA ILE A 116 2.08 -4.08 17.51
C ILE A 116 1.77 -3.21 16.30
N LEU A 117 1.05 -2.12 16.51
CA LEU A 117 0.89 -1.05 15.52
C LEU A 117 1.98 -0.01 15.78
N ASN A 118 2.89 0.14 14.81
CA ASN A 118 3.98 1.09 14.85
C ASN A 118 3.67 2.32 14.01
N LEU A 119 3.88 3.51 14.57
CA LEU A 119 3.83 4.77 13.85
C LEU A 119 5.10 5.56 14.10
N SER A 120 5.60 6.25 13.07
CA SER A 120 6.72 7.16 13.18
C SER A 120 6.35 8.50 12.53
N PHE A 121 6.72 9.58 13.20
CA PHE A 121 6.47 10.95 12.76
C PHE A 121 7.80 11.66 12.66
N ASP A 122 8.23 11.97 11.44
CA ASP A 122 9.46 12.68 11.17
C ASP A 122 9.23 13.94 10.32
N GLY A 123 10.30 14.65 9.99
CA GLY A 123 10.22 15.87 9.20
C GLY A 123 11.15 16.94 9.75
N THR A 124 11.04 18.17 9.26
CA THR A 124 11.90 19.27 9.73
C THR A 124 11.61 19.63 11.20
N SER A 125 10.34 19.57 11.60
CA SER A 125 9.89 19.85 12.97
C SER A 125 8.58 19.08 13.22
N PRO A 126 8.66 17.75 13.42
CA PRO A 126 7.44 16.94 13.56
C PRO A 126 6.69 17.26 14.84
N ALA A 127 5.36 17.28 14.77
CA ALA A 127 4.49 17.49 15.91
C ALA A 127 3.25 16.61 15.82
N LEU A 128 3.06 15.76 16.82
CA LEU A 128 1.88 14.93 17.00
C LEU A 128 1.05 15.49 18.16
N HIS A 129 -0.19 15.89 17.88
CA HIS A 129 -1.13 16.40 18.87
C HIS A 129 -2.08 15.31 19.38
N GLY A 130 -2.48 14.39 18.51
CA GLY A 130 -3.40 13.31 18.87
C GLY A 130 -3.29 12.10 17.95
N VAL A 131 -3.65 10.93 18.48
CA VAL A 131 -3.71 9.69 17.75
C VAL A 131 -4.87 8.83 18.25
N GLY A 132 -5.49 8.10 17.33
CA GLY A 132 -6.50 7.09 17.63
C GLY A 132 -6.47 5.98 16.59
N PHE A 133 -6.84 4.76 16.97
CA PHE A 133 -6.98 3.65 16.03
C PHE A 133 -8.10 2.70 16.46
N ALA A 134 -8.69 2.05 15.47
CA ALA A 134 -9.73 1.05 15.66
C ALA A 134 -9.59 -0.08 14.65
N ALA A 135 -9.86 -1.31 15.06
CA ALA A 135 -9.91 -2.44 14.15
C ALA A 135 -10.95 -2.19 13.04
N ALA A 136 -10.58 -2.49 11.79
CA ALA A 136 -11.40 -2.19 10.63
C ALA A 136 -11.67 -3.45 9.79
N ASN A 137 -12.93 -3.66 9.44
CA ASN A 137 -13.31 -4.72 8.50
C ASN A 137 -13.35 -4.16 7.07
N ILE A 138 -12.17 -3.94 6.52
CA ILE A 138 -11.96 -3.41 5.18
C ILE A 138 -11.18 -4.44 4.35
N PRO A 139 -11.24 -4.38 3.00
CA PRO A 139 -10.44 -5.22 2.14
C PRO A 139 -8.94 -4.94 2.30
N THR A 140 -8.14 -5.92 1.91
CA THR A 140 -6.68 -5.85 1.93
C THR A 140 -6.13 -6.05 0.52
N ILE A 141 -5.16 -5.24 0.11
CA ILE A 141 -4.27 -5.53 -1.00
C ILE A 141 -3.08 -6.30 -0.44
N TYR A 142 -3.03 -7.60 -0.71
CA TYR A 142 -1.86 -8.42 -0.46
C TYR A 142 -0.90 -8.28 -1.63
N ILE A 143 0.39 -8.06 -1.37
CA ILE A 143 1.39 -7.91 -2.43
C ILE A 143 2.40 -9.05 -2.31
N ALA A 144 2.54 -9.81 -3.40
CA ALA A 144 3.60 -10.78 -3.62
C ALA A 144 4.56 -10.22 -4.67
N GLY A 145 5.85 -10.17 -4.37
CA GLY A 145 6.83 -9.55 -5.26
C GLY A 145 8.27 -9.76 -4.80
N ASP A 146 9.16 -9.11 -5.51
CA ASP A 146 10.62 -9.16 -5.30
C ASP A 146 11.17 -7.89 -4.62
N SER A 147 12.48 -7.71 -4.66
CA SER A 147 13.21 -6.59 -4.05
C SER A 147 12.77 -5.20 -4.52
N THR A 148 12.16 -5.08 -5.70
CA THR A 148 11.68 -3.79 -6.21
C THR A 148 10.33 -3.39 -5.63
N VAL A 149 9.71 -4.29 -4.86
CA VAL A 149 8.37 -4.17 -4.28
C VAL A 149 8.39 -4.16 -2.76
N CYS A 150 9.34 -4.90 -2.14
CA CYS A 150 9.33 -5.22 -0.72
C CYS A 150 9.51 -4.00 0.19
N ASP A 151 9.15 -4.20 1.45
CA ASP A 151 9.48 -3.26 2.52
C ASP A 151 10.98 -3.38 2.86
N TRP A 152 11.66 -2.25 2.91
CA TRP A 152 13.05 -2.15 3.32
C TRP A 152 13.18 -1.42 4.65
N ASP A 153 14.01 -1.95 5.53
CA ASP A 153 14.41 -1.26 6.75
C ASP A 153 15.94 -1.11 6.77
N PRO A 154 16.48 0.05 6.36
CA PRO A 154 17.92 0.29 6.35
C PRO A 154 18.58 0.17 7.72
N ALA A 155 17.82 0.36 8.81
CA ALA A 155 18.35 0.23 10.17
C ALA A 155 18.66 -1.22 10.54
N THR A 156 17.95 -2.19 9.96
CA THR A 156 18.11 -3.61 10.24
C THR A 156 18.65 -4.40 9.05
N TYR A 157 18.29 -4.02 7.83
CA TYR A 157 18.68 -4.71 6.62
C TYR A 157 18.73 -3.79 5.40
N ASN A 158 19.91 -3.54 4.86
CA ASN A 158 20.08 -2.77 3.62
C ASN A 158 21.28 -3.30 2.81
N PRO A 159 21.11 -4.38 2.03
CA PRO A 159 22.22 -5.01 1.30
C PRO A 159 22.70 -4.19 0.10
N PHE A 160 21.91 -3.24 -0.42
CA PHE A 160 22.21 -2.48 -1.65
C PHE A 160 22.76 -1.07 -1.36
N ALA A 161 22.49 -0.53 -0.18
CA ALA A 161 22.93 0.81 0.23
C ALA A 161 23.52 0.76 1.64
N PRO A 162 24.69 0.11 1.83
CA PRO A 162 25.32 -0.05 3.13
C PRO A 162 25.80 1.28 3.75
N ASP A 163 25.78 2.36 2.98
CA ASP A 163 26.06 3.73 3.44
C ASP A 163 24.86 4.40 4.13
N GLY A 164 23.74 3.66 4.33
CA GLY A 164 22.54 4.16 4.99
C GLY A 164 21.60 4.95 4.07
N THR A 165 21.80 4.92 2.75
CA THR A 165 20.83 5.54 1.83
C THR A 165 19.49 4.79 1.86
N ASP A 166 18.39 5.53 1.70
CA ASP A 166 17.04 4.98 1.74
C ASP A 166 16.75 4.13 0.51
N VAL A 167 16.74 2.82 0.67
CA VAL A 167 16.17 1.89 -0.31
C VAL A 167 14.71 1.68 0.00
N SER A 168 13.85 1.68 -1.02
CA SER A 168 12.43 1.42 -0.87
C SER A 168 11.88 0.65 -2.07
N GLY A 169 10.94 -0.28 -1.82
CA GLY A 169 10.13 -0.89 -2.87
C GLY A 169 8.85 -0.09 -3.11
N TRP A 170 8.28 -0.17 -4.30
CA TRP A 170 7.05 0.57 -4.58
C TRP A 170 5.86 0.09 -3.73
N GLY A 171 5.84 -1.17 -3.30
CA GLY A 171 4.81 -1.69 -2.40
C GLY A 171 4.82 -1.02 -1.02
N GLN A 172 6.01 -0.67 -0.53
CA GLN A 172 6.21 0.10 0.71
C GLN A 172 5.60 1.50 0.61
N GLU A 173 5.62 2.10 -0.59
CA GLU A 173 5.17 3.46 -0.82
C GLU A 173 3.70 3.57 -1.28
N LEU A 174 2.99 2.45 -1.49
CA LEU A 174 1.66 2.46 -2.08
C LEU A 174 0.59 3.10 -1.18
N SER A 175 0.70 2.90 0.15
CA SER A 175 -0.34 3.30 1.11
C SER A 175 -0.66 4.80 1.09
N GLN A 176 0.30 5.67 0.77
CA GLN A 176 0.11 7.11 0.71
C GLN A 176 -0.91 7.56 -0.35
N TYR A 177 -1.13 6.75 -1.39
CA TYR A 177 -2.06 7.03 -2.49
C TYR A 177 -3.45 6.45 -2.27
N LEU A 178 -3.68 5.75 -1.16
CA LEU A 178 -4.93 5.06 -0.88
C LEU A 178 -5.70 5.73 0.26
N GLY A 179 -7.03 5.72 0.14
CA GLY A 179 -7.93 6.14 1.21
C GLY A 179 -8.02 5.10 2.34
N PRO A 180 -8.69 5.46 3.45
CA PRO A 180 -8.78 4.60 4.64
C PRO A 180 -9.69 3.36 4.46
N GLY A 181 -10.30 3.19 3.28
CA GLY A 181 -11.20 2.07 2.98
C GLY A 181 -10.51 0.78 2.56
N ILE A 182 -9.19 0.76 2.42
CA ILE A 182 -8.42 -0.42 2.03
C ILE A 182 -7.04 -0.39 2.69
N ALA A 183 -6.55 -1.55 3.17
CA ALA A 183 -5.23 -1.68 3.74
C ALA A 183 -4.25 -2.36 2.78
N VAL A 184 -2.95 -2.10 2.92
CA VAL A 184 -1.88 -2.76 2.17
C VAL A 184 -1.12 -3.70 3.09
N ALA A 185 -0.98 -4.97 2.68
CA ALA A 185 -0.18 -6.00 3.32
C ALA A 185 0.92 -6.43 2.32
N ASN A 186 2.06 -5.73 2.36
CA ASN A 186 3.17 -6.00 1.47
C ASN A 186 4.02 -7.15 2.01
N TYR A 187 3.92 -8.32 1.39
CA TYR A 187 4.68 -9.53 1.74
C TYR A 187 5.88 -9.76 0.80
N ALA A 188 6.09 -8.89 -0.18
CA ALA A 188 7.20 -9.02 -1.12
C ALA A 188 8.55 -9.15 -0.40
N ASP A 189 9.47 -9.93 -0.96
CA ASP A 189 10.78 -10.16 -0.36
C ASP A 189 11.90 -10.14 -1.40
N SER A 190 13.09 -9.75 -0.94
CA SER A 190 14.24 -9.52 -1.80
C SER A 190 14.78 -10.83 -2.37
N GLY A 191 15.19 -10.79 -3.65
CA GLY A 191 15.84 -11.93 -4.32
C GLY A 191 14.90 -13.03 -4.81
N GLU A 192 13.59 -12.92 -4.52
CA GLU A 192 12.63 -13.96 -4.80
C GLU A 192 12.20 -14.00 -6.28
N THR A 193 11.98 -15.23 -6.77
CA THR A 193 11.25 -15.53 -8.00
C THR A 193 9.80 -15.83 -7.68
N ALA A 194 8.91 -15.85 -8.67
CA ALA A 194 7.53 -16.30 -8.48
C ALA A 194 7.45 -17.70 -7.86
N GLY A 195 8.37 -18.59 -8.19
CA GLY A 195 8.42 -19.96 -7.67
C GLY A 195 8.94 -20.05 -6.23
N SER A 196 10.03 -19.36 -5.92
CA SER A 196 10.64 -19.40 -4.59
C SER A 196 9.76 -18.68 -3.55
N PHE A 197 9.21 -17.52 -3.88
CA PHE A 197 8.28 -16.80 -3.02
C PHE A 197 7.02 -17.63 -2.71
N TYR A 198 6.47 -18.31 -3.72
CA TYR A 198 5.29 -19.17 -3.52
C TYR A 198 5.52 -20.23 -2.43
N THR A 199 6.74 -20.72 -2.33
CA THR A 199 7.10 -21.78 -1.38
C THR A 199 7.45 -21.22 0.01
N LYS A 200 8.18 -20.09 0.06
CA LYS A 200 8.74 -19.55 1.31
C LYS A 200 7.80 -18.58 2.00
N PHE A 201 7.29 -17.57 1.30
CA PHE A 201 6.63 -16.40 1.87
C PHE A 201 5.13 -16.31 1.57
N TYR A 202 4.62 -17.04 0.57
CA TYR A 202 3.21 -17.00 0.19
C TYR A 202 2.25 -17.76 1.12
N PRO A 203 2.64 -18.80 1.87
CA PRO A 203 1.71 -19.55 2.72
C PRO A 203 0.92 -18.68 3.71
N PRO A 204 1.51 -17.72 4.44
CA PRO A 204 0.75 -16.82 5.31
C PRO A 204 -0.18 -15.88 4.54
N VAL A 205 0.22 -15.40 3.34
CA VAL A 205 -0.65 -14.60 2.45
C VAL A 205 -1.88 -15.42 2.06
N LYS A 206 -1.66 -16.65 1.57
CA LYS A 206 -2.74 -17.55 1.18
C LYS A 206 -3.68 -17.85 2.35
N ALA A 207 -3.16 -17.99 3.56
CA ALA A 207 -3.97 -18.24 4.76
C ALA A 207 -4.84 -17.03 5.10
N ALA A 208 -4.29 -15.82 5.04
CA ALA A 208 -4.93 -14.57 5.47
C ALA A 208 -5.98 -14.04 4.48
N MET A 209 -5.78 -14.25 3.18
CA MET A 209 -6.68 -13.76 2.12
C MET A 209 -8.11 -14.30 2.29
N LYS A 210 -9.10 -13.42 2.11
CA LYS A 210 -10.53 -13.71 2.15
C LYS A 210 -11.27 -13.02 1.00
N GLN A 211 -12.52 -13.43 0.80
CA GLN A 211 -13.39 -12.83 -0.22
C GLN A 211 -13.42 -11.30 -0.10
N GLY A 212 -13.28 -10.63 -1.24
CA GLY A 212 -13.28 -9.17 -1.36
C GLY A 212 -11.90 -8.52 -1.24
N ASP A 213 -10.86 -9.29 -0.90
CA ASP A 213 -9.48 -8.83 -0.92
C ASP A 213 -8.92 -8.83 -2.36
N TYR A 214 -7.73 -8.24 -2.51
CA TYR A 214 -6.96 -8.18 -3.75
C TYR A 214 -5.60 -8.83 -3.57
N LEU A 215 -5.09 -9.48 -4.61
CA LEU A 215 -3.75 -10.05 -4.67
C LEU A 215 -2.98 -9.42 -5.83
N PHE A 216 -1.99 -8.60 -5.52
CA PHE A 216 -1.04 -8.04 -6.47
C PHE A 216 0.16 -8.96 -6.60
N VAL A 217 0.57 -9.28 -7.83
CA VAL A 217 1.69 -10.20 -8.10
C VAL A 217 2.63 -9.56 -9.09
N GLN A 218 3.86 -9.23 -8.63
CA GLN A 218 4.94 -8.73 -9.47
C GLN A 218 6.20 -9.57 -9.28
N PHE A 219 6.63 -10.24 -10.33
CA PHE A 219 7.89 -10.97 -10.43
C PHE A 219 8.47 -10.84 -11.84
N GLY A 220 9.71 -11.26 -12.05
CA GLY A 220 10.38 -11.25 -13.34
C GLY A 220 11.87 -10.91 -13.27
N HIS A 221 12.28 -10.03 -12.34
CA HIS A 221 13.67 -9.60 -12.20
C HIS A 221 14.64 -10.75 -11.88
N ASN A 222 14.19 -11.71 -11.09
CA ASN A 222 14.97 -12.87 -10.67
C ASN A 222 14.61 -14.10 -11.49
N ASP A 223 13.34 -14.27 -11.85
CA ASP A 223 12.84 -15.39 -12.66
C ASP A 223 13.61 -15.51 -14.00
N MET A 224 13.86 -14.40 -14.68
CA MET A 224 14.60 -14.38 -15.95
C MET A 224 16.04 -14.91 -15.86
N LYS A 225 16.59 -15.07 -14.64
CA LYS A 225 17.94 -15.60 -14.39
C LYS A 225 17.95 -17.10 -14.20
N SER A 226 16.85 -17.70 -13.78
CA SER A 226 16.77 -19.10 -13.34
C SER A 226 15.65 -19.91 -14.00
N ASP A 227 14.55 -19.28 -14.41
CA ASP A 227 13.36 -19.97 -14.88
C ASP A 227 13.27 -19.94 -16.41
N THR A 228 12.61 -20.93 -16.98
CA THR A 228 12.07 -20.84 -18.34
C THR A 228 10.76 -20.05 -18.35
N ALA A 229 10.37 -19.52 -19.50
CA ALA A 229 9.08 -18.84 -19.66
C ALA A 229 7.90 -19.73 -19.23
N ALA A 230 7.95 -21.02 -19.50
CA ALA A 230 6.90 -21.96 -19.10
C ALA A 230 6.84 -22.17 -17.58
N GLN A 231 7.98 -22.24 -16.90
CA GLN A 231 8.07 -22.34 -15.43
C GLN A 231 7.52 -21.06 -14.79
N TYR A 232 7.91 -19.90 -15.29
CA TYR A 232 7.42 -18.61 -14.82
C TYR A 232 5.89 -18.51 -14.93
N GLN A 233 5.30 -18.80 -16.11
CA GLN A 233 3.86 -18.80 -16.29
C GLN A 233 3.15 -19.82 -15.39
N ALA A 234 3.72 -21.00 -15.21
CA ALA A 234 3.16 -22.02 -14.32
C ALA A 234 3.20 -21.56 -12.85
N ASN A 235 4.27 -20.89 -12.43
CA ASN A 235 4.38 -20.33 -11.10
C ASN A 235 3.37 -19.20 -10.86
N LEU A 236 3.25 -18.24 -11.78
CA LEU A 236 2.23 -17.17 -11.70
C LEU A 236 0.79 -17.73 -11.66
N THR A 237 0.52 -18.79 -12.44
CA THR A 237 -0.81 -19.42 -12.46
C THR A 237 -1.25 -19.96 -11.10
N LYS A 238 -0.32 -20.38 -10.24
CA LYS A 238 -0.64 -20.85 -8.89
C LYS A 238 -1.29 -19.75 -8.06
N TYR A 239 -0.74 -18.53 -8.08
CA TYR A 239 -1.30 -17.37 -7.37
C TYR A 239 -2.72 -17.04 -7.86
N LEU A 240 -2.90 -17.04 -9.19
CA LEU A 240 -4.22 -16.76 -9.79
C LEU A 240 -5.26 -17.81 -9.38
N THR A 241 -4.87 -19.08 -9.37
CA THR A 241 -5.73 -20.19 -8.95
C THR A 241 -6.14 -20.06 -7.49
N ASP A 242 -5.19 -19.79 -6.61
CA ASP A 242 -5.43 -19.65 -5.18
C ASP A 242 -6.30 -18.42 -4.86
N ALA A 243 -6.05 -17.28 -5.51
CA ALA A 243 -6.85 -16.09 -5.33
C ALA A 243 -8.30 -16.31 -5.78
N LYS A 244 -8.50 -16.86 -7.00
CA LYS A 244 -9.83 -17.16 -7.55
C LYS A 244 -10.60 -18.14 -6.66
N ALA A 245 -9.95 -19.16 -6.12
CA ALA A 245 -10.57 -20.14 -5.21
C ALA A 245 -11.10 -19.53 -3.91
N LYS A 246 -10.58 -18.37 -3.51
CA LYS A 246 -11.01 -17.62 -2.31
C LYS A 246 -11.89 -16.41 -2.63
N ASN A 247 -12.29 -16.20 -3.88
CA ASN A 247 -12.98 -14.99 -4.34
C ASN A 247 -12.18 -13.71 -4.04
N VAL A 248 -10.85 -13.80 -4.13
CA VAL A 248 -9.90 -12.68 -4.10
C VAL A 248 -9.64 -12.24 -5.53
N THR A 249 -9.59 -10.93 -5.77
CA THR A 249 -9.34 -10.38 -7.11
C THR A 249 -7.83 -10.34 -7.38
N PRO A 250 -7.27 -11.17 -8.28
CA PRO A 250 -5.87 -11.10 -8.64
C PRO A 250 -5.61 -9.97 -9.63
N VAL A 251 -4.46 -9.33 -9.49
CA VAL A 251 -3.91 -8.33 -10.42
C VAL A 251 -2.47 -8.69 -10.70
N LEU A 252 -2.15 -8.97 -11.95
CA LEU A 252 -0.77 -9.13 -12.40
C LEU A 252 -0.15 -7.75 -12.65
N ILE A 253 1.11 -7.59 -12.28
CA ILE A 253 1.88 -6.35 -12.47
C ILE A 253 3.19 -6.73 -13.15
N THR A 254 3.42 -6.22 -14.36
CA THR A 254 4.69 -6.51 -15.05
C THR A 254 5.88 -5.97 -14.25
N PRO A 255 7.06 -6.62 -14.30
CA PRO A 255 8.23 -6.15 -13.56
C PRO A 255 8.57 -4.71 -13.92
N VAL A 256 8.88 -3.88 -12.93
CA VAL A 256 9.19 -2.47 -13.15
C VAL A 256 10.49 -2.32 -13.96
N ALA A 257 10.50 -1.43 -14.94
CA ALA A 257 11.66 -1.23 -15.80
C ALA A 257 12.90 -0.73 -15.01
N ARG A 258 14.07 -1.32 -15.30
CA ARG A 258 15.37 -0.85 -14.79
C ARG A 258 15.79 0.47 -15.41
N SER A 259 16.74 1.17 -14.81
CA SER A 259 17.23 2.48 -15.31
C SER A 259 17.77 2.43 -16.76
N GLY A 260 18.37 1.32 -17.15
CA GLY A 260 18.94 1.10 -18.49
C GLY A 260 17.95 0.55 -19.52
N ALA A 261 16.73 0.24 -19.14
CA ALA A 261 15.72 -0.28 -20.05
C ALA A 261 15.24 0.79 -21.04
N THR A 262 14.81 0.34 -22.22
CA THR A 262 14.25 1.18 -23.29
C THR A 262 13.00 0.53 -23.88
N ALA A 263 12.21 1.27 -24.64
CA ALA A 263 11.03 0.73 -25.33
C ALA A 263 11.39 -0.41 -26.35
N ALA A 264 12.62 -0.39 -26.89
CA ALA A 264 13.08 -1.43 -27.79
C ALA A 264 13.68 -2.65 -27.06
N ASN A 265 14.09 -2.49 -25.80
CA ASN A 265 14.64 -3.55 -24.98
C ASN A 265 14.27 -3.31 -23.51
N HIS A 266 13.26 -4.01 -23.05
CA HIS A 266 12.78 -3.94 -21.65
C HIS A 266 13.75 -4.57 -20.64
N GLY A 267 14.68 -5.40 -21.10
CA GLY A 267 15.68 -6.07 -20.26
C GLY A 267 15.14 -7.24 -19.44
N PHE A 268 14.00 -7.82 -19.84
CA PHE A 268 13.36 -8.96 -19.15
C PHE A 268 13.32 -10.25 -19.97
N ASN A 269 14.01 -10.32 -21.12
CA ASN A 269 14.05 -11.51 -21.98
C ASN A 269 12.65 -12.06 -22.32
N GLY A 270 11.63 -11.18 -22.45
CA GLY A 270 10.26 -11.54 -22.75
C GLY A 270 9.43 -12.03 -21.54
N PHE A 271 9.94 -11.97 -20.31
CA PHE A 271 9.17 -12.36 -19.12
C PHE A 271 8.02 -11.42 -18.84
N ASP A 272 8.16 -10.13 -19.12
CA ASP A 272 7.07 -9.18 -19.08
C ASP A 272 5.99 -9.46 -20.14
N ASP A 273 6.36 -9.84 -21.36
CA ASP A 273 5.42 -10.28 -22.40
C ASP A 273 4.69 -11.59 -22.04
N ASN A 274 5.41 -12.51 -21.40
CA ASN A 274 4.80 -13.73 -20.86
C ASN A 274 3.73 -13.43 -19.82
N MET A 275 3.94 -12.43 -18.95
CA MET A 275 2.93 -12.00 -17.98
C MET A 275 1.72 -11.35 -18.66
N ARG A 276 1.92 -10.50 -19.68
CA ARG A 276 0.83 -9.91 -20.49
C ARG A 276 -0.01 -10.99 -21.17
N THR A 277 0.67 -11.99 -21.77
CA THR A 277 0.03 -13.13 -22.40
C THR A 277 -0.81 -13.92 -21.40
N LEU A 278 -0.25 -14.22 -20.22
CA LEU A 278 -0.94 -14.94 -19.16
C LEU A 278 -2.16 -14.17 -18.66
N ALA A 279 -2.04 -12.85 -18.42
CA ALA A 279 -3.14 -12.01 -17.97
C ALA A 279 -4.33 -12.07 -18.96
N THR A 280 -4.03 -11.95 -20.25
CA THR A 280 -5.02 -12.07 -21.32
C THR A 280 -5.66 -13.46 -21.34
N ALA A 281 -4.85 -14.53 -21.35
CA ALA A 281 -5.33 -15.91 -21.41
C ALA A 281 -6.20 -16.30 -20.21
N GLN A 282 -5.89 -15.75 -19.03
CA GLN A 282 -6.58 -16.04 -17.77
C GLN A 282 -7.73 -15.04 -17.46
N ASN A 283 -7.93 -14.04 -18.31
CA ASN A 283 -8.85 -12.92 -18.10
C ASN A 283 -8.67 -12.29 -16.70
N VAL A 284 -7.43 -11.85 -16.41
CA VAL A 284 -7.03 -11.24 -15.16
C VAL A 284 -6.58 -9.81 -15.41
N ALA A 285 -6.91 -8.92 -14.50
CA ALA A 285 -6.47 -7.52 -14.54
C ALA A 285 -4.93 -7.44 -14.58
N LEU A 286 -4.41 -6.52 -15.41
CA LEU A 286 -2.98 -6.29 -15.57
C LEU A 286 -2.65 -4.81 -15.40
N ILE A 287 -1.64 -4.52 -14.60
CA ILE A 287 -0.94 -3.23 -14.60
C ILE A 287 0.37 -3.43 -15.38
N ASP A 288 0.47 -2.82 -16.55
CA ASP A 288 1.67 -2.87 -17.37
C ASP A 288 2.74 -1.88 -16.87
N LEU A 289 3.29 -2.18 -15.69
CA LEU A 289 4.21 -1.29 -14.99
C LEU A 289 5.52 -1.10 -15.75
N THR A 290 5.96 -2.10 -16.53
CA THR A 290 7.14 -1.95 -17.41
C THR A 290 6.96 -0.75 -18.35
N ASN A 291 5.85 -0.71 -19.10
CA ASN A 291 5.60 0.36 -20.06
C ASN A 291 5.25 1.70 -19.38
N LEU A 292 4.55 1.68 -18.25
CA LEU A 292 4.29 2.89 -17.46
C LEU A 292 5.59 3.53 -16.96
N ALA A 293 6.51 2.72 -16.42
CA ALA A 293 7.81 3.19 -15.95
C ALA A 293 8.68 3.72 -17.09
N LEU A 294 8.75 3.02 -18.23
CA LEU A 294 9.49 3.49 -19.41
C LEU A 294 8.95 4.81 -19.93
N THR A 295 7.64 4.97 -19.99
CA THR A 295 7.00 6.24 -20.38
C THR A 295 7.39 7.36 -19.42
N TYR A 296 7.33 7.12 -18.11
CA TYR A 296 7.74 8.08 -17.09
C TYR A 296 9.24 8.43 -17.22
N TYR A 297 10.12 7.43 -17.35
CA TYR A 297 11.56 7.67 -17.51
C TYR A 297 11.89 8.47 -18.75
N GLY A 298 11.10 8.32 -19.81
CA GLY A 298 11.23 9.11 -21.05
C GLY A 298 10.94 10.61 -20.88
N THR A 299 10.26 11.01 -19.79
CA THR A 299 10.01 12.42 -19.47
C THR A 299 11.14 13.08 -18.67
N LEU A 300 12.12 12.29 -18.19
CA LEU A 300 13.16 12.74 -17.28
C LEU A 300 14.48 13.00 -18.01
N SER A 301 15.28 13.94 -17.49
CA SER A 301 16.70 14.02 -17.85
C SER A 301 17.44 12.78 -17.34
N SER A 302 18.60 12.47 -17.91
CA SER A 302 19.42 11.34 -17.48
C SER A 302 19.80 11.44 -15.99
N SER A 303 20.13 12.63 -15.50
CA SER A 303 20.46 12.86 -14.09
C SER A 303 19.25 12.66 -13.17
N ALA A 304 18.06 13.16 -13.54
CA ALA A 304 16.84 12.98 -12.79
C ALA A 304 16.43 11.50 -12.74
N LYS A 305 16.58 10.77 -13.87
CA LYS A 305 16.34 9.33 -13.89
C LYS A 305 17.32 8.57 -12.99
N SER A 306 18.63 8.87 -13.06
CA SER A 306 19.61 8.21 -12.20
C SER A 306 19.34 8.43 -10.72
N ALA A 307 18.84 9.59 -10.32
CA ALA A 307 18.54 9.91 -8.93
C ALA A 307 17.35 9.12 -8.35
N LEU A 308 16.60 8.38 -9.18
CA LEU A 308 15.55 7.48 -8.69
C LEU A 308 16.10 6.16 -8.15
N PHE A 309 17.32 5.78 -8.53
CA PHE A 309 17.86 4.44 -8.35
C PHE A 309 19.10 4.43 -7.45
N VAL A 310 19.19 3.39 -6.63
CA VAL A 310 20.40 3.08 -5.84
C VAL A 310 21.48 2.44 -6.72
N ASP A 311 21.11 1.48 -7.59
CA ASP A 311 22.03 0.66 -8.37
C ASP A 311 21.55 0.40 -9.82
N GLY A 312 20.53 1.08 -10.27
CA GLY A 312 19.91 0.89 -11.59
C GLY A 312 18.77 -0.13 -11.64
N THR A 313 18.54 -0.88 -10.56
CA THR A 313 17.41 -1.81 -10.37
C THR A 313 16.55 -1.40 -9.17
N HIS A 314 17.18 -1.14 -8.04
CA HIS A 314 16.52 -0.79 -6.78
C HIS A 314 16.38 0.73 -6.65
N PHE A 315 15.31 1.16 -6.00
CA PHE A 315 14.96 2.56 -5.91
C PHE A 315 15.41 3.18 -4.58
N HIS A 316 15.78 4.45 -4.64
CA HIS A 316 15.64 5.34 -3.49
C HIS A 316 14.15 5.58 -3.18
N GLU A 317 13.83 5.99 -1.95
CA GLU A 317 12.45 6.30 -1.53
C GLU A 317 11.70 7.22 -2.52
N PRO A 318 12.29 8.33 -3.05
CA PRO A 318 11.61 9.14 -4.06
C PRO A 318 11.29 8.38 -5.36
N GLY A 319 12.16 7.48 -5.78
CA GLY A 319 11.94 6.62 -6.96
C GLY A 319 10.79 5.65 -6.73
N ALA A 320 10.84 4.91 -5.62
CA ALA A 320 9.77 3.98 -5.23
C ALA A 320 8.41 4.70 -5.09
N THR A 321 8.40 5.91 -4.51
CA THR A 321 7.22 6.78 -4.41
C THR A 321 6.60 7.07 -5.78
N GLN A 322 7.42 7.40 -6.79
CA GLN A 322 6.90 7.66 -8.14
C GLN A 322 6.36 6.40 -8.80
N ILE A 323 7.03 5.26 -8.64
CA ILE A 323 6.53 3.98 -9.17
C ILE A 323 5.22 3.58 -8.48
N ALA A 324 5.10 3.75 -7.16
CA ALA A 324 3.86 3.52 -6.42
C ALA A 324 2.71 4.42 -6.93
N ASN A 325 3.01 5.69 -7.28
CA ASN A 325 2.03 6.57 -7.91
C ASN A 325 1.56 6.02 -9.26
N LEU A 326 2.48 5.52 -10.12
CA LEU A 326 2.09 4.90 -11.40
C LEU A 326 1.15 3.71 -11.19
N VAL A 327 1.45 2.85 -10.20
CA VAL A 327 0.59 1.72 -9.83
C VAL A 327 -0.78 2.22 -9.37
N ALA A 328 -0.83 3.19 -8.46
CA ALA A 328 -2.08 3.75 -7.95
C ALA A 328 -2.93 4.40 -9.06
N GLN A 329 -2.33 5.17 -9.97
CA GLN A 329 -3.06 5.74 -11.09
C GLN A 329 -3.58 4.67 -12.05
N ALA A 330 -2.80 3.60 -12.29
CA ALA A 330 -3.25 2.47 -13.12
C ALA A 330 -4.43 1.71 -12.48
N MET A 331 -4.49 1.62 -11.16
CA MET A 331 -5.63 1.01 -10.44
C MET A 331 -6.96 1.67 -10.81
N LYS A 332 -6.98 2.98 -11.08
CA LYS A 332 -8.19 3.71 -11.49
C LYS A 332 -8.80 3.22 -12.81
N GLY A 333 -8.01 2.59 -13.66
CA GLY A 333 -8.45 2.08 -14.98
C GLY A 333 -8.81 0.60 -15.01
N LEU A 334 -8.71 -0.13 -13.91
CA LEU A 334 -8.88 -1.59 -13.92
C LEU A 334 -10.36 -2.03 -13.95
N GLY A 335 -11.30 -1.20 -13.50
CA GLY A 335 -12.74 -1.52 -13.50
C GLY A 335 -13.09 -2.71 -12.60
N ASN A 336 -12.34 -2.93 -11.54
CA ASN A 336 -12.48 -4.06 -10.61
C ASN A 336 -12.76 -3.64 -9.15
N GLY A 337 -13.13 -2.37 -8.95
CA GLY A 337 -13.46 -1.79 -7.65
C GLY A 337 -12.29 -1.09 -6.95
N LEU A 338 -11.05 -1.27 -7.41
CA LEU A 338 -9.86 -0.62 -6.83
C LEU A 338 -9.87 0.90 -7.01
N GLU A 339 -10.49 1.40 -8.07
CA GLU A 339 -10.63 2.82 -8.37
C GLU A 339 -11.27 3.63 -7.22
N ALA A 340 -12.15 3.01 -6.46
CA ALA A 340 -12.84 3.65 -5.35
C ALA A 340 -11.92 3.97 -4.14
N PHE A 341 -10.75 3.34 -4.08
CA PHE A 341 -9.82 3.47 -2.96
C PHE A 341 -8.66 4.43 -3.25
N VAL A 342 -8.45 4.82 -4.50
CA VAL A 342 -7.34 5.70 -4.88
C VAL A 342 -7.74 7.16 -4.68
N LYS A 343 -6.87 7.92 -3.99
CA LYS A 343 -7.03 9.36 -3.75
C LYS A 343 -6.96 10.19 -5.02
#